data_7d7a8400cefe6e784883923467500138
#
_entry.id   7d7a8400cefe6e784883923467500138
#
_cell.length_a   1.000
_cell.length_b   1.000
_cell.length_c   1.000
_cell.angle_alpha   90.00
_cell.angle_beta   90.00
_cell.angle_gamma   90.00
#
_symmetry.space_group_name_H-M   'P 1'
#
loop_
_entity.id
_entity.type
_entity.pdbx_description
1 polymer ?
#
loop_
_entity_poly.entity_id
_entity_poly.type
_entity_poly.pdbx_seq_one_letter_code
_entity_poly.pdbx_strand_id
1 'polypeptide(L)'
;MPSGKTPDGGANTPYQAYGVCIMATHLNPPQEAPYMKNATFYLLDNDTQQDGLSAVEQLVCEIAAERWRAGKRVLIACENEKQALRLDEALWARPAESFVPHNLAGEGPRGGAPVEIAWPEKRNSSPRDLLISLRVGFADFATAFTEVIDFVPYEDSLKQSARDRYKAYRVAGFNLNTATWK
;
A
#
# COMPACT_ATOMS: atom_id res chain seq x y z
N MET A 1 6.63 20.63 67.05
CA MET A 1 6.50 20.54 66.59
C MET A 1 6.60 20.19 65.73
N PRO A 2 6.67 20.03 65.87
CA PRO A 2 6.66 19.54 65.03
C PRO A 2 6.64 19.22 63.95
N SER A 3 6.53 19.20 64.15
CA SER A 3 6.30 18.85 63.19
C SER A 3 6.51 18.59 62.22
N GLY A 4 6.68 18.45 62.19
CA GLY A 4 6.66 18.17 61.29
C GLY A 4 6.77 17.85 60.45
N LYS A 5 6.62 17.86 60.53
CA LYS A 5 6.52 17.44 59.71
C LYS A 5 6.49 17.13 58.73
N THR A 6 6.35 17.01 58.80
CA THR A 6 6.06 16.62 57.92
C THR A 6 6.17 16.37 56.99
N PRO A 7 6.09 16.69 57.14
CA PRO A 7 5.96 16.32 56.18
C PRO A 7 6.18 15.97 55.25
N ASP A 8 6.32 15.78 55.55
CA ASP A 8 6.28 15.36 54.69
C ASP A 8 6.45 14.95 53.86
N GLY A 9 6.51 15.06 54.12
CA GLY A 9 6.42 14.65 53.44
C GLY A 9 6.48 14.18 52.65
N GLY A 10 6.36 14.22 52.72
CA GLY A 10 6.18 13.79 51.99
C GLY A 10 6.10 13.46 51.09
N ALA A 11 5.81 13.74 51.22
CA ALA A 11 5.45 13.44 50.39
C ALA A 11 5.69 13.26 49.37
N ASN A 12 5.94 13.41 49.49
CA ASN A 12 5.96 13.20 48.50
C ASN A 12 6.33 12.57 47.81
N THR A 13 6.38 12.29 48.09
CA THR A 13 6.58 11.61 47.44
C THR A 13 6.42 10.83 46.79
N PRO A 14 6.09 10.65 46.85
CA PRO A 14 5.97 9.66 46.19
C PRO A 14 5.61 9.79 44.97
N TYR A 15 5.14 10.05 44.98
CA TYR A 15 4.73 10.07 43.84
C TYR A 15 5.44 10.50 42.96
N GLN A 16 5.93 11.00 43.22
CA GLN A 16 6.63 11.34 42.42
C GLN A 16 7.25 10.36 41.95
N ALA A 17 7.32 9.85 42.72
CA ALA A 17 7.97 8.77 42.37
C ALA A 17 7.26 8.12 41.37
N TYR A 18 6.28 7.91 41.57
CA TYR A 18 5.64 7.29 40.66
C TYR A 18 5.55 7.94 39.49
N GLY A 19 5.59 9.02 39.66
CA GLY A 19 5.46 9.66 38.44
C GLY A 19 6.40 9.07 37.53
N VAL A 20 7.46 8.86 37.91
CA VAL A 20 8.35 8.38 37.10
C VAL A 20 8.06 7.16 36.50
N CYS A 21 7.76 6.31 37.20
CA CYS A 21 7.51 5.09 36.68
C CYS A 21 6.59 5.16 35.61
N ILE A 22 5.74 5.91 35.80
CA ILE A 22 4.80 5.99 34.90
C ILE A 22 5.30 6.25 33.64
N MET A 23 6.07 7.11 33.53
CA MET A 23 6.45 7.45 32.34
C MET A 23 7.11 6.42 31.73
N ALA A 24 7.80 5.81 32.33
CA ALA A 24 8.52 4.82 31.69
C ALA A 24 7.60 4.03 30.95
N THR A 25 6.61 3.81 31.54
CA THR A 25 5.82 2.94 30.89
C THR A 25 5.39 3.41 29.66
N HIS A 26 5.00 4.35 29.61
CA HIS A 26 4.37 4.60 28.49
C HIS A 26 5.21 4.78 27.41
N LEU A 27 6.21 4.68 27.67
CA LEU A 27 6.89 4.92 26.61
C LEU A 27 6.87 3.88 25.77
N ASN A 28 6.64 3.12 25.81
CA ASN A 28 6.57 2.34 25.00
C ASN A 28 5.88 2.16 24.28
N PRO A 29 5.76 2.59 24.02
CA PRO A 29 5.16 2.45 23.29
C PRO A 29 5.43 2.20 22.27
N PRO A 30 5.25 1.92 22.12
CA PRO A 30 5.24 1.55 21.28
C PRO A 30 5.53 1.38 20.34
N GLN A 31 5.75 1.04 20.46
CA GLN A 31 5.93 0.86 19.74
C GLN A 31 5.55 0.42 18.92
N GLU A 32 5.23 0.66 18.80
CA GLU A 32 4.77 0.33 17.86
C GLU A 32 5.62 -0.27 17.07
N ALA A 33 5.49 -1.38 16.95
CA ALA A 33 6.16 -2.06 15.97
C ALA A 33 6.09 -1.21 14.78
N PRO A 34 7.16 -0.92 14.22
CA PRO A 34 7.13 -0.11 13.04
C PRO A 34 6.21 -0.81 12.11
N TYR A 35 5.34 -0.08 11.47
CA TYR A 35 4.51 -0.66 10.49
C TYR A 35 5.39 -1.38 9.54
N MET A 36 5.18 -2.67 9.42
CA MET A 36 5.91 -3.44 8.45
C MET A 36 5.37 -3.10 7.08
N LYS A 37 6.16 -2.41 6.30
CA LYS A 37 5.79 -2.12 4.91
C LYS A 37 6.31 -3.25 4.05
N ASN A 38 5.44 -3.79 3.23
CA ASN A 38 5.80 -4.92 2.38
C ASN A 38 5.58 -4.59 0.92
N ALA A 39 6.53 -4.97 0.08
CA ALA A 39 6.40 -4.83 -1.36
C ALA A 39 6.61 -6.22 -1.97
N THR A 40 5.63 -6.69 -2.71
CA THR A 40 5.69 -8.00 -3.36
C THR A 40 5.83 -7.82 -4.86
N PHE A 41 6.86 -8.42 -5.44
CA PHE A 41 7.07 -8.39 -6.88
C PHE A 41 6.60 -9.70 -7.47
N TYR A 42 5.60 -9.64 -8.33
CA TYR A 42 5.12 -10.83 -9.03
C TYR A 42 5.92 -11.02 -10.30
N LEU A 43 6.48 -12.21 -10.44
CA LEU A 43 7.29 -12.56 -11.61
C LEU A 43 6.38 -13.10 -12.70
N LEU A 44 6.44 -12.51 -13.86
CA LEU A 44 5.66 -13.01 -14.99
C LEU A 44 6.52 -13.95 -15.82
N ASP A 45 5.93 -15.05 -16.23
CA ASP A 45 6.61 -16.08 -17.01
C ASP A 45 6.24 -16.01 -18.49
N ASN A 46 5.41 -15.05 -18.89
CA ASN A 46 5.07 -14.85 -20.29
C ASN A 46 4.55 -13.43 -20.49
N ASP A 47 4.37 -13.03 -21.74
CA ASP A 47 3.84 -11.72 -22.08
C ASP A 47 2.62 -11.86 -22.99
N THR A 48 1.88 -12.94 -22.87
CA THR A 48 0.72 -13.21 -23.68
C THR A 48 -0.33 -12.11 -23.53
N GLN A 49 -0.72 -11.53 -24.64
CA GLN A 49 -1.78 -10.51 -24.64
C GLN A 49 -3.13 -11.16 -24.83
N GLN A 50 -4.13 -10.61 -24.20
CA GLN A 50 -5.49 -11.11 -24.32
C GLN A 50 -6.46 -9.94 -24.17
N ASP A 51 -7.41 -9.84 -25.11
CA ASP A 51 -8.44 -8.81 -25.09
C ASP A 51 -7.85 -7.39 -24.97
N GLY A 52 -6.71 -7.18 -25.60
CA GLY A 52 -6.07 -5.85 -25.61
C GLY A 52 -5.27 -5.55 -24.36
N LEU A 53 -5.15 -6.51 -23.43
CA LEU A 53 -4.39 -6.31 -22.20
C LEU A 53 -3.09 -7.08 -22.25
N SER A 54 -2.03 -6.49 -21.70
CA SER A 54 -0.76 -7.19 -21.53
C SER A 54 -0.91 -8.21 -20.40
N ALA A 55 0.04 -9.12 -20.31
CA ALA A 55 0.03 -10.12 -19.22
C ALA A 55 0.00 -9.44 -17.85
N VAL A 56 0.76 -8.36 -17.70
CA VAL A 56 0.77 -7.63 -16.44
C VAL A 56 -0.60 -7.02 -16.15
N GLU A 57 -1.22 -6.41 -17.16
CA GLU A 57 -2.53 -5.78 -16.97
C GLU A 57 -3.61 -6.80 -16.62
N GLN A 58 -3.54 -7.99 -17.23
CA GLN A 58 -4.46 -9.06 -16.87
C GLN A 58 -4.28 -9.46 -15.41
N LEU A 59 -3.04 -9.60 -14.98
CA LEU A 59 -2.73 -9.98 -13.62
C LEU A 59 -3.20 -8.91 -12.63
N VAL A 60 -3.08 -7.65 -12.99
CA VAL A 60 -3.54 -6.55 -12.14
C VAL A 60 -5.04 -6.68 -11.88
N CYS A 61 -5.82 -7.00 -12.91
CA CYS A 61 -7.26 -7.16 -12.74
C CYS A 61 -7.58 -8.31 -11.80
N GLU A 62 -6.84 -9.42 -11.91
CA GLU A 62 -7.06 -10.57 -11.03
C GLU A 62 -6.69 -10.26 -9.58
N ILE A 63 -5.56 -9.62 -9.39
CA ILE A 63 -5.11 -9.28 -8.04
C ILE A 63 -6.07 -8.27 -7.40
N ALA A 64 -6.48 -7.26 -8.16
CA ALA A 64 -7.40 -6.25 -7.65
C ALA A 64 -8.72 -6.91 -7.20
N ALA A 65 -9.23 -7.86 -7.99
CA ALA A 65 -10.45 -8.57 -7.64
C ALA A 65 -10.27 -9.39 -6.38
N GLU A 66 -9.16 -10.11 -6.27
CA GLU A 66 -8.88 -10.92 -5.11
C GLU A 66 -8.76 -10.07 -3.85
N ARG A 67 -8.01 -8.96 -3.93
CA ARG A 67 -7.80 -8.12 -2.76
C ARG A 67 -9.08 -7.41 -2.34
N TRP A 68 -9.89 -7.01 -3.31
CA TRP A 68 -11.17 -6.41 -2.98
C TRP A 68 -12.06 -7.43 -2.25
N ARG A 69 -12.09 -8.67 -2.71
CA ARG A 69 -12.89 -9.70 -2.02
C ARG A 69 -12.38 -9.95 -0.61
N ALA A 70 -11.09 -9.69 -0.38
CA ALA A 70 -10.51 -9.81 0.96
C ALA A 70 -10.75 -8.56 1.81
N GLY A 71 -11.54 -7.61 1.33
CA GLY A 71 -11.91 -6.42 2.08
C GLY A 71 -10.93 -5.26 1.97
N LYS A 72 -9.98 -5.33 1.05
CA LYS A 72 -8.97 -4.28 0.92
C LYS A 72 -9.42 -3.17 -0.02
N ARG A 73 -9.00 -1.96 0.29
CA ARG A 73 -9.17 -0.85 -0.64
C ARG A 73 -7.90 -0.71 -1.43
N VAL A 74 -8.03 -0.71 -2.75
CA VAL A 74 -6.90 -0.84 -3.67
C VAL A 74 -6.76 0.41 -4.54
N LEU A 75 -5.54 0.89 -4.69
CA LEU A 75 -5.23 1.91 -5.68
C LEU A 75 -4.37 1.25 -6.76
N ILE A 76 -4.78 1.38 -8.02
CA ILE A 76 -3.97 0.94 -9.14
C ILE A 76 -3.34 2.19 -9.75
N ALA A 77 -2.01 2.26 -9.73
CA ALA A 77 -1.29 3.40 -10.27
C ALA A 77 -0.77 3.05 -11.65
N CYS A 78 -1.38 3.65 -12.67
CA CYS A 78 -1.03 3.39 -14.05
C CYS A 78 0.06 4.33 -14.53
N GLU A 79 0.71 3.98 -15.62
CA GLU A 79 1.75 4.80 -16.21
C GLU A 79 1.16 5.99 -16.97
N ASN A 80 0.01 5.80 -17.57
CA ASN A 80 -0.65 6.86 -18.34
C ASN A 80 -2.16 6.61 -18.40
N GLU A 81 -2.87 7.59 -18.95
CA GLU A 81 -4.32 7.52 -19.05
C GLU A 81 -4.80 6.36 -19.92
N LYS A 82 -4.09 6.09 -21.01
CA LYS A 82 -4.50 4.99 -21.89
C LYS A 82 -4.54 3.66 -21.14
N GLN A 83 -3.53 3.41 -20.32
CA GLN A 83 -3.49 2.19 -19.53
C GLN A 83 -4.62 2.16 -18.53
N ALA A 84 -4.90 3.30 -17.91
CA ALA A 84 -6.00 3.39 -16.94
C ALA A 84 -7.33 3.07 -17.59
N LEU A 85 -7.57 3.58 -18.78
CA LEU A 85 -8.83 3.33 -19.49
C LEU A 85 -8.95 1.87 -19.91
N ARG A 86 -7.86 1.23 -20.31
CA ARG A 86 -7.90 -0.19 -20.65
C ARG A 86 -8.30 -1.04 -19.44
N LEU A 87 -7.74 -0.70 -18.27
CA LEU A 87 -8.07 -1.43 -17.06
C LEU A 87 -9.51 -1.18 -16.63
N ASP A 88 -9.96 0.04 -16.75
CA ASP A 88 -11.35 0.38 -16.44
C ASP A 88 -12.30 -0.46 -17.29
N GLU A 89 -12.07 -0.51 -18.59
CA GLU A 89 -12.89 -1.31 -19.47
C GLU A 89 -12.84 -2.80 -19.13
N ALA A 90 -11.63 -3.28 -18.81
CA ALA A 90 -11.47 -4.70 -18.48
C ALA A 90 -12.24 -5.07 -17.22
N LEU A 91 -12.25 -4.19 -16.22
CA LEU A 91 -13.00 -4.45 -15.00
C LEU A 91 -14.51 -4.36 -15.23
N TRP A 92 -14.96 -3.47 -16.14
CA TRP A 92 -16.36 -3.41 -16.50
C TRP A 92 -16.82 -4.63 -17.29
N ALA A 93 -15.91 -5.24 -18.07
CA ALA A 93 -16.25 -6.38 -18.90
C ALA A 93 -16.38 -7.69 -18.12
N ARG A 94 -16.05 -7.70 -16.83
CA ARG A 94 -16.16 -8.92 -16.04
C ARG A 94 -17.62 -9.29 -15.85
N PRO A 95 -17.95 -10.60 -15.78
CA PRO A 95 -19.32 -11.01 -15.52
C PRO A 95 -19.84 -10.46 -14.20
N ALA A 96 -21.15 -10.32 -14.10
CA ALA A 96 -21.75 -9.71 -12.92
C ALA A 96 -21.34 -10.39 -11.61
N GLU A 97 -21.20 -11.71 -11.63
CA GLU A 97 -20.83 -12.44 -10.42
C GLU A 97 -19.37 -12.22 -10.00
N SER A 98 -18.54 -11.64 -10.86
CA SER A 98 -17.15 -11.35 -10.53
C SER A 98 -16.83 -9.86 -10.73
N PHE A 99 -17.86 -9.03 -10.77
CA PHE A 99 -17.69 -7.59 -10.94
C PHE A 99 -16.94 -7.00 -9.74
N VAL A 100 -16.04 -6.06 -10.03
CA VAL A 100 -15.25 -5.38 -9.00
C VAL A 100 -15.65 -3.90 -9.01
N PRO A 101 -16.17 -3.38 -7.91
CA PRO A 101 -16.52 -1.95 -7.86
C PRO A 101 -15.26 -1.10 -8.02
N HIS A 102 -15.24 -0.26 -9.03
CA HIS A 102 -14.07 0.55 -9.35
C HIS A 102 -14.47 1.87 -9.98
N ASN A 103 -13.53 2.81 -9.97
CA ASN A 103 -13.70 4.07 -10.68
C ASN A 103 -12.33 4.65 -11.05
N LEU A 104 -12.35 5.52 -12.05
CA LEU A 104 -11.15 6.31 -12.37
C LEU A 104 -11.00 7.42 -11.33
N ALA A 105 -9.76 7.81 -11.03
CA ALA A 105 -9.49 8.84 -10.04
C ALA A 105 -10.21 10.13 -10.42
N GLY A 106 -10.87 10.73 -9.45
CA GLY A 106 -11.63 11.95 -9.67
C GLY A 106 -13.08 11.71 -10.07
N GLU A 107 -13.47 10.46 -10.27
CA GLU A 107 -14.85 10.12 -10.56
C GLU A 107 -15.39 9.26 -9.43
N GLY A 108 -16.67 8.98 -9.47
CA GLY A 108 -17.28 8.12 -8.46
C GLY A 108 -17.60 8.86 -7.17
N PRO A 109 -17.91 8.09 -6.12
CA PRO A 109 -18.35 8.69 -4.87
C PRO A 109 -17.21 9.33 -4.11
N ARG A 110 -17.54 10.10 -3.09
CA ARG A 110 -16.54 10.71 -2.24
C ARG A 110 -15.68 9.61 -1.63
N GLY A 111 -14.37 9.76 -1.72
CA GLY A 111 -13.44 8.73 -1.24
C GLY A 111 -13.17 7.62 -2.25
N GLY A 112 -13.90 7.61 -3.35
CA GLY A 112 -13.70 6.63 -4.41
C GLY A 112 -14.30 5.27 -4.13
N ALA A 113 -14.36 4.44 -5.17
CA ALA A 113 -14.79 3.04 -5.03
C ALA A 113 -13.69 2.23 -4.33
N PRO A 114 -13.99 1.00 -3.92
CA PRO A 114 -12.96 0.14 -3.31
C PRO A 114 -11.72 -0.03 -4.16
N VAL A 115 -11.86 -0.09 -5.48
CA VAL A 115 -10.70 -0.12 -6.38
C VAL A 115 -10.71 1.18 -7.16
N GLU A 116 -9.62 1.91 -7.12
CA GLU A 116 -9.51 3.17 -7.83
C GLU A 116 -8.32 3.10 -8.77
N ILE A 117 -8.49 3.62 -9.99
CA ILE A 117 -7.46 3.61 -11.01
C ILE A 117 -6.96 5.03 -11.21
N ALA A 118 -5.67 5.24 -11.05
CA ALA A 118 -5.07 6.57 -11.15
C ALA A 118 -3.92 6.58 -12.14
N TRP A 119 -3.55 7.75 -12.62
CA TRP A 119 -2.37 7.94 -13.46
C TRP A 119 -1.79 9.31 -13.10
N PRO A 120 -0.58 9.65 -13.60
CA PRO A 120 0.13 10.84 -13.09
C PRO A 120 -0.68 12.13 -13.07
N GLU A 121 -1.52 12.36 -14.06
CA GLU A 121 -2.31 13.59 -14.15
C GLU A 121 -3.61 13.54 -13.35
N LYS A 122 -3.99 12.37 -12.85
CA LYS A 122 -5.23 12.20 -12.10
C LYS A 122 -5.00 11.27 -10.93
N ARG A 123 -4.87 11.83 -9.75
CA ARG A 123 -4.68 11.06 -8.53
C ARG A 123 -5.61 11.60 -7.44
N ASN A 124 -5.91 10.72 -6.52
CA ASN A 124 -6.69 11.04 -5.35
C ASN A 124 -5.84 10.67 -4.13
N SER A 125 -5.96 11.43 -3.07
CA SER A 125 -5.16 11.18 -1.86
C SER A 125 -5.92 10.43 -0.78
N SER A 126 -7.07 9.84 -1.10
CA SER A 126 -7.82 9.07 -0.09
C SER A 126 -7.00 7.88 0.37
N PRO A 127 -7.02 7.58 1.68
CA PRO A 127 -6.26 6.45 2.20
C PRO A 127 -6.74 5.13 1.62
N ARG A 128 -5.80 4.25 1.32
CA ARG A 128 -6.10 2.92 0.81
C ARG A 128 -5.13 1.92 1.42
N ASP A 129 -5.53 0.67 1.41
CA ASP A 129 -4.75 -0.38 2.06
C ASP A 129 -3.61 -0.88 1.21
N LEU A 130 -3.78 -0.85 -0.11
CA LEU A 130 -2.86 -1.51 -1.03
C LEU A 130 -2.65 -0.67 -2.27
N LEU A 131 -1.41 -0.59 -2.70
CA LEU A 131 -1.05 0.02 -3.99
C LEU A 131 -0.62 -1.08 -4.93
N ILE A 132 -1.20 -1.11 -6.14
CA ILE A 132 -0.71 -1.94 -7.23
C ILE A 132 -0.07 -0.98 -8.22
N SER A 133 1.24 -1.08 -8.42
CA SER A 133 1.97 -0.12 -9.23
C SER A 133 2.27 -0.68 -10.61
N LEU A 134 1.84 0.05 -11.63
CA LEU A 134 2.20 -0.24 -13.01
C LEU A 134 3.16 0.81 -13.55
N ARG A 135 3.72 1.64 -12.66
CA ARG A 135 4.63 2.70 -13.08
C ARG A 135 5.97 2.10 -13.48
N VAL A 136 6.56 2.66 -14.52
CA VAL A 136 7.89 2.24 -14.94
C VAL A 136 8.93 2.65 -13.91
N GLY A 137 8.81 3.85 -13.37
CA GLY A 137 9.70 4.35 -12.33
C GLY A 137 9.10 4.18 -10.95
N PHE A 138 9.92 4.30 -9.94
CA PHE A 138 9.46 4.23 -8.57
C PHE A 138 8.50 5.39 -8.29
N ALA A 139 7.36 5.08 -7.71
CA ALA A 139 6.38 6.11 -7.35
C ALA A 139 6.63 6.51 -5.90
N ASP A 140 7.03 7.76 -5.67
CA ASP A 140 7.38 8.20 -4.33
C ASP A 140 6.18 8.16 -3.38
N PHE A 141 4.96 8.31 -3.88
CA PHE A 141 3.79 8.21 -3.03
C PHE A 141 3.56 6.78 -2.51
N ALA A 142 4.29 5.80 -3.05
CA ALA A 142 4.17 4.43 -2.56
C ALA A 142 4.57 4.33 -1.08
N THR A 143 5.40 5.25 -0.61
CA THR A 143 5.83 5.23 0.78
C THR A 143 4.68 5.46 1.76
N ALA A 144 3.54 5.96 1.28
CA ALA A 144 2.36 6.16 2.12
C ALA A 144 1.55 4.88 2.32
N PHE A 145 1.92 3.79 1.63
CA PHE A 145 1.20 2.53 1.72
C PHE A 145 1.98 1.53 2.54
N THR A 146 1.28 0.65 3.25
CA THR A 146 1.93 -0.43 4.00
C THR A 146 2.06 -1.68 3.15
N GLU A 147 1.30 -1.78 2.07
CA GLU A 147 1.39 -2.94 1.18
C GLU A 147 1.43 -2.44 -0.26
N VAL A 148 2.42 -2.91 -1.01
CA VAL A 148 2.58 -2.54 -2.43
C VAL A 148 2.78 -3.81 -3.23
N ILE A 149 2.18 -3.85 -4.41
CA ILE A 149 2.39 -4.93 -5.36
C ILE A 149 3.01 -4.33 -6.61
N ASP A 150 4.08 -4.91 -7.06
CA ASP A 150 4.78 -4.49 -8.27
C ASP A 150 5.02 -5.74 -9.11
N PHE A 151 5.61 -5.58 -10.27
CA PHE A 151 5.73 -6.68 -11.22
C PHE A 151 7.12 -6.71 -11.85
N VAL A 152 7.59 -7.92 -12.15
CA VAL A 152 8.77 -8.12 -12.99
C VAL A 152 8.25 -8.65 -14.31
N PRO A 153 8.22 -7.82 -15.35
CA PRO A 153 7.68 -8.26 -16.65
C PRO A 153 8.54 -9.36 -17.24
N TYR A 154 7.94 -10.11 -18.16
CA TYR A 154 8.67 -11.15 -18.86
C TYR A 154 9.72 -10.56 -19.80
N GLU A 155 9.43 -9.40 -20.38
CA GLU A 155 10.31 -8.77 -21.36
C GLU A 155 11.58 -8.27 -20.71
N ASP A 156 12.74 -8.69 -21.23
CA ASP A 156 14.04 -8.36 -20.66
C ASP A 156 14.30 -6.86 -20.60
N SER A 157 13.81 -6.12 -21.58
CA SER A 157 14.04 -4.68 -21.63
C SER A 157 13.42 -3.95 -20.43
N LEU A 158 12.39 -4.53 -19.84
CA LEU A 158 11.71 -3.93 -18.69
C LEU A 158 12.23 -4.44 -17.36
N LYS A 159 13.07 -5.47 -17.37
CA LYS A 159 13.55 -6.06 -16.11
C LYS A 159 14.50 -5.13 -15.37
N GLN A 160 15.25 -4.30 -16.10
CA GLN A 160 16.15 -3.37 -15.44
C GLN A 160 15.37 -2.33 -14.65
N SER A 161 14.28 -1.81 -15.22
CA SER A 161 13.42 -0.88 -14.49
C SER A 161 12.84 -1.54 -13.25
N ALA A 162 12.46 -2.81 -13.32
CA ALA A 162 11.96 -3.55 -12.19
C ALA A 162 13.03 -3.69 -11.09
N ARG A 163 14.28 -3.93 -11.48
CA ARG A 163 15.37 -4.01 -10.52
C ARG A 163 15.59 -2.66 -9.82
N ASP A 164 15.49 -1.58 -10.59
CA ASP A 164 15.67 -0.24 -10.04
C ASP A 164 14.56 0.07 -9.04
N ARG A 165 13.31 -0.31 -9.34
CA ARG A 165 12.20 -0.13 -8.40
C ARG A 165 12.41 -0.99 -7.15
N TYR A 166 12.89 -2.22 -7.33
CA TYR A 166 13.16 -3.11 -6.20
C TYR A 166 14.14 -2.45 -5.22
N LYS A 167 15.21 -1.86 -5.76
CA LYS A 167 16.18 -1.17 -4.92
C LYS A 167 15.58 0.06 -4.25
N ALA A 168 14.73 0.80 -4.97
CA ALA A 168 14.10 1.99 -4.42
C ALA A 168 13.16 1.64 -3.26
N TYR A 169 12.39 0.54 -3.39
CA TYR A 169 11.55 0.10 -2.29
C TYR A 169 12.39 -0.33 -1.09
N ARG A 170 13.52 -0.96 -1.32
CA ARG A 170 14.40 -1.35 -0.23
C ARG A 170 14.91 -0.12 0.52
N VAL A 171 15.35 0.89 -0.22
CA VAL A 171 15.84 2.14 0.38
C VAL A 171 14.73 2.83 1.15
N ALA A 172 13.49 2.72 0.67
CA ALA A 172 12.35 3.34 1.33
C ALA A 172 11.88 2.58 2.57
N GLY A 173 12.50 1.44 2.88
CA GLY A 173 12.18 0.73 4.12
C GLY A 173 11.19 -0.41 3.98
N PHE A 174 10.89 -0.85 2.75
CA PHE A 174 9.97 -1.95 2.55
C PHE A 174 10.67 -3.30 2.70
N ASN A 175 9.95 -4.27 3.23
CA ASN A 175 10.35 -5.67 3.17
C ASN A 175 9.98 -6.17 1.78
N LEU A 176 10.91 -6.78 1.09
CA LEU A 176 10.72 -7.18 -0.29
C LEU A 176 10.50 -8.68 -0.42
N ASN A 177 9.50 -9.04 -1.19
CA ASN A 177 9.18 -10.43 -1.47
C ASN A 177 8.98 -10.60 -2.96
N THR A 178 9.21 -11.81 -3.46
CA THR A 178 8.89 -12.15 -4.83
C THR A 178 7.91 -13.32 -4.81
N ALA A 179 7.03 -13.37 -5.79
CA ALA A 179 6.02 -14.41 -5.85
C ALA A 179 5.64 -14.67 -7.31
N THR A 180 4.93 -15.76 -7.54
CA THR A 180 4.33 -16.04 -8.83
C THR A 180 2.84 -16.17 -8.63
N TRP A 181 2.08 -15.78 -9.65
CA TRP A 181 0.62 -15.88 -9.57
C TRP A 181 0.19 -17.21 -10.19
N LYS A 182 -0.78 -17.85 -9.59
CA LYS A 182 -1.25 -19.13 -10.10
C LYS A 182 -2.67 -19.07 -10.56
#